data_784f48fcd08e64d57a6748beb533df46
#
_entry.id   784f48fcd08e64d57a6748beb533df46
#
_cell.length_a   1.000
_cell.length_b   1.000
_cell.length_c   1.000
_cell.angle_alpha   90.00
_cell.angle_beta   90.00
_cell.angle_gamma   90.00
#
_symmetry.space_group_name_H-M   'P 1'
#
loop_
_entity.id
_entity.type
_entity.pdbx_description
1 polymer ?
#
loop_
_entity_poly.entity_id
_entity_poly.type
_entity_poly.pdbx_seq_one_letter_code
_entity_poly.pdbx_strand_id
1 'polypeptide(L)'
;MNKLGIIIKREYLTRVKNKSFLIITFLGPIFFVALMIAPALLALNSDKMESKKAIAVLDETGWFHQKFDNTETNTFVYHDENENIDSLKKLVFEDIYDAILYIPGTSLNVPVNAKLYSDKQISMTLSSYIENTMKKEVEHKKLLASGIDPDIVKSANTNINVTNIRMDSENKEETRYTELESIIGFVLAFVIYFSIFLFSSQVLRSVIVEKTNRIVEVIISSVKPFELMMGKIIGNAL
;
A
#
# COMPACT_ATOMS: atom_id res chain seq x y z
N MET A 1 38.55 26.50 -31.17
CA MET A 1 37.89 26.19 -29.89
C MET A 1 36.57 25.49 -30.19
N ASN A 2 36.35 24.32 -29.56
CA ASN A 2 35.16 23.53 -29.86
C ASN A 2 33.93 24.18 -29.19
N LYS A 3 33.09 24.88 -29.96
CA LYS A 3 31.93 25.64 -29.46
C LYS A 3 30.99 24.73 -28.67
N LEU A 4 30.83 23.47 -29.11
CA LEU A 4 30.02 22.44 -28.41
C LEU A 4 30.54 22.20 -26.99
N GLY A 5 31.87 22.05 -26.80
CA GLY A 5 32.47 21.81 -25.48
C GLY A 5 32.25 22.96 -24.49
N ILE A 6 32.22 24.19 -24.99
CA ILE A 6 31.95 25.38 -24.16
C ILE A 6 30.50 25.37 -23.69
N ILE A 7 29.55 25.00 -24.55
CA ILE A 7 28.13 24.90 -24.21
C ILE A 7 27.91 23.80 -23.18
N ILE A 8 28.46 22.60 -23.40
CA ILE A 8 28.39 21.48 -22.45
C ILE A 8 28.91 21.91 -21.07
N LYS A 9 30.10 22.48 -20.99
CA LYS A 9 30.73 22.93 -19.73
C LYS A 9 29.87 23.97 -19.03
N ARG A 10 29.31 24.93 -19.76
CA ARG A 10 28.45 25.97 -19.18
C ARG A 10 27.17 25.35 -18.59
N GLU A 11 26.47 24.51 -19.36
CA GLU A 11 25.23 23.85 -18.90
C GLU A 11 25.48 22.99 -17.65
N TYR A 12 26.50 22.15 -17.67
CA TYR A 12 26.91 21.34 -16.55
C TYR A 12 27.21 22.16 -15.29
N LEU A 13 28.11 23.17 -15.40
CA LEU A 13 28.48 24.00 -14.25
C LEU A 13 27.32 24.84 -13.69
N THR A 14 26.42 25.31 -14.54
CA THR A 14 25.25 26.07 -14.11
C THR A 14 24.30 25.20 -13.26
N ARG A 15 24.22 23.91 -13.56
CA ARG A 15 23.35 22.98 -12.83
C ARG A 15 24.00 22.45 -11.56
N VAL A 16 25.22 21.94 -11.64
CA VAL A 16 25.92 21.38 -10.47
C VAL A 16 26.14 22.43 -9.38
N LYS A 17 26.27 23.71 -9.74
CA LYS A 17 26.33 24.79 -8.78
C LYS A 17 24.98 25.23 -8.22
N ASN A 18 23.87 24.78 -8.80
CA ASN A 18 22.55 25.15 -8.32
C ASN A 18 22.12 24.20 -7.19
N LYS A 19 22.06 24.71 -5.95
CA LYS A 19 21.68 23.96 -4.76
C LYS A 19 20.29 23.30 -4.90
N SER A 20 19.33 24.00 -5.50
CA SER A 20 18.00 23.46 -5.73
C SER A 20 18.01 22.24 -6.67
N PHE A 21 18.88 22.25 -7.67
CA PHE A 21 19.06 21.13 -8.58
C PHE A 21 19.56 19.90 -7.82
N LEU A 22 20.63 20.04 -7.03
CA LEU A 22 21.20 18.95 -6.25
C LEU A 22 20.17 18.37 -5.27
N ILE A 23 19.46 19.24 -4.55
CA ILE A 23 18.43 18.82 -3.60
C ILE A 23 17.33 18.01 -4.33
N ILE A 24 16.77 18.53 -5.41
CA ILE A 24 15.69 17.87 -6.13
C ILE A 24 16.17 16.54 -6.75
N THR A 25 17.39 16.51 -7.30
CA THR A 25 17.92 15.31 -7.95
C THR A 25 18.16 14.17 -6.98
N PHE A 26 18.69 14.45 -5.78
CA PHE A 26 19.00 13.42 -4.79
C PHE A 26 17.85 13.17 -3.81
N LEU A 27 17.22 14.23 -3.30
CA LEU A 27 16.10 14.07 -2.37
C LEU A 27 14.78 13.73 -3.04
N GLY A 28 14.57 14.14 -4.29
CA GLY A 28 13.32 13.91 -5.00
C GLY A 28 12.92 12.43 -5.06
N PRO A 29 13.76 11.54 -5.59
CA PRO A 29 13.47 10.10 -5.61
C PRO A 29 13.24 9.51 -4.21
N ILE A 30 14.05 9.89 -3.22
CA ILE A 30 13.93 9.42 -1.84
C ILE A 30 12.58 9.86 -1.23
N PHE A 31 12.22 11.12 -1.44
CA PHE A 31 10.95 11.67 -0.96
C PHE A 31 9.74 10.96 -1.59
N PHE A 32 9.80 10.65 -2.89
CA PHE A 32 8.73 9.90 -3.56
C PHE A 32 8.59 8.47 -3.05
N VAL A 33 9.71 7.77 -2.86
CA VAL A 33 9.69 6.42 -2.26
C VAL A 33 9.13 6.48 -0.84
N ALA A 34 9.54 7.46 -0.03
CA ALA A 34 9.01 7.67 1.32
C ALA A 34 7.50 7.96 1.30
N LEU A 35 7.03 8.80 0.38
CA LEU A 35 5.62 9.15 0.23
C LEU A 35 4.79 7.95 -0.25
N MET A 36 5.36 7.04 -1.03
CA MET A 36 4.71 5.80 -1.46
C MET A 36 4.60 4.78 -0.32
N ILE A 37 5.60 4.69 0.54
CA ILE A 37 5.65 3.75 1.66
C ILE A 37 4.87 4.28 2.89
N ALA A 38 4.81 5.60 3.08
CA ALA A 38 4.19 6.23 4.25
C ALA A 38 2.73 5.78 4.50
N PRO A 39 1.82 5.70 3.51
CA PRO A 39 0.45 5.23 3.73
C PRO A 39 0.39 3.78 4.21
N ALA A 40 1.26 2.91 3.69
CA ALA A 40 1.33 1.52 4.11
C ALA A 40 1.84 1.40 5.56
N LEU A 41 2.85 2.18 5.95
CA LEU A 41 3.35 2.22 7.32
C LEU A 41 2.32 2.81 8.28
N LEU A 42 1.57 3.84 7.86
CA LEU A 42 0.48 4.40 8.66
C LEU A 42 -0.65 3.38 8.84
N ALA A 43 -1.02 2.66 7.78
CA ALA A 43 -2.03 1.61 7.85
C ALA A 43 -1.64 0.47 8.80
N LEU A 44 -0.36 0.05 8.80
CA LEU A 44 0.14 -0.98 9.71
C LEU A 44 0.18 -0.53 11.17
N ASN A 45 0.29 0.77 11.43
CA ASN A 45 0.34 1.33 12.78
C ASN A 45 -1.01 1.91 13.24
N SER A 46 -2.02 1.99 12.38
CA SER A 46 -3.33 2.55 12.73
C SER A 46 -4.00 1.76 13.86
N ASP A 47 -3.88 0.44 13.85
CA ASP A 47 -4.47 -0.43 14.88
C ASP A 47 -3.85 -0.19 16.28
N LYS A 48 -2.61 0.33 16.35
CA LYS A 48 -1.94 0.63 17.64
C LYS A 48 -2.29 2.02 18.18
N MET A 49 -2.83 2.90 17.34
CA MET A 49 -3.20 4.28 17.71
C MET A 49 -4.70 4.44 18.02
N GLU A 50 -5.52 3.43 17.68
CA GLU A 50 -6.96 3.48 17.99
C GLU A 50 -7.23 3.13 19.45
N SER A 51 -8.11 3.89 20.09
CA SER A 51 -8.69 3.56 21.38
C SER A 51 -9.42 2.22 21.29
N LYS A 52 -9.41 1.45 22.38
CA LYS A 52 -10.08 0.16 22.46
C LYS A 52 -11.55 0.29 22.12
N LYS A 53 -12.00 -0.38 21.06
CA LYS A 53 -13.38 -0.32 20.56
C LYS A 53 -14.26 -1.33 21.28
N ALA A 54 -15.43 -0.90 21.70
CA ALA A 54 -16.47 -1.76 22.27
C ALA A 54 -17.46 -2.14 21.17
N ILE A 55 -17.62 -3.43 20.91
CA ILE A 55 -18.47 -3.98 19.85
C ILE A 55 -19.58 -4.78 20.50
N ALA A 56 -20.82 -4.36 20.38
CA ALA A 56 -21.97 -5.14 20.81
C ALA A 56 -22.23 -6.26 19.81
N VAL A 57 -22.42 -7.49 20.26
CA VAL A 57 -22.71 -8.67 19.42
C VAL A 57 -24.14 -9.13 19.73
N LEU A 58 -25.00 -9.07 18.71
CA LEU A 58 -26.34 -9.61 18.72
C LEU A 58 -26.42 -10.78 17.74
N ASP A 59 -26.38 -11.99 18.29
CA ASP A 59 -26.37 -13.25 17.53
C ASP A 59 -27.68 -14.02 17.74
N GLU A 60 -28.62 -13.87 16.82
CA GLU A 60 -29.92 -14.60 16.84
C GLU A 60 -29.77 -16.08 16.50
N THR A 61 -28.59 -16.51 16.03
CA THR A 61 -28.34 -17.92 15.64
C THR A 61 -27.80 -18.75 16.79
N GLY A 62 -27.23 -18.13 17.81
CA GLY A 62 -26.54 -18.77 18.91
C GLY A 62 -25.25 -19.50 18.51
N TRP A 63 -24.81 -19.38 17.26
CA TRP A 63 -23.64 -20.10 16.75
C TRP A 63 -22.33 -19.46 17.13
N PHE A 64 -22.32 -18.15 17.34
CA PHE A 64 -21.11 -17.35 17.52
C PHE A 64 -20.96 -16.85 18.97
N HIS A 65 -21.75 -17.37 19.90
CA HIS A 65 -21.64 -16.98 21.31
C HIS A 65 -20.21 -17.25 21.82
N GLN A 66 -19.55 -16.23 22.32
CA GLN A 66 -18.18 -16.26 22.81
C GLN A 66 -17.12 -16.75 21.81
N LYS A 67 -17.35 -16.60 20.50
CA LYS A 67 -16.41 -16.98 19.44
C LYS A 67 -15.49 -15.86 19.00
N PHE A 68 -15.81 -14.63 19.34
CA PHE A 68 -14.95 -13.47 19.07
C PHE A 68 -14.12 -13.19 20.33
N ASP A 69 -12.81 -13.37 20.22
CA ASP A 69 -11.87 -13.10 21.31
C ASP A 69 -11.64 -11.59 21.46
N ASN A 70 -11.54 -11.15 22.71
CA ASN A 70 -11.13 -9.79 22.97
C ASN A 70 -9.65 -9.61 22.60
N THR A 71 -9.36 -8.56 21.85
CA THR A 71 -8.02 -8.17 21.44
C THR A 71 -7.56 -6.92 22.20
N GLU A 72 -6.33 -6.49 21.98
CA GLU A 72 -5.84 -5.22 22.56
C GLU A 72 -6.66 -4.02 22.07
N THR A 73 -7.20 -4.08 20.86
CA THR A 73 -7.93 -3.00 20.19
C THR A 73 -9.45 -3.16 20.20
N ASN A 74 -9.98 -4.38 20.43
CA ASN A 74 -11.42 -4.64 20.33
C ASN A 74 -11.91 -5.47 21.51
N THR A 75 -13.07 -5.08 22.05
CA THR A 75 -13.80 -5.81 23.11
C THR A 75 -15.18 -6.15 22.57
N PHE A 76 -15.54 -7.45 22.64
CA PHE A 76 -16.84 -7.93 22.21
C PHE A 76 -17.76 -8.14 23.41
N VAL A 77 -18.92 -7.47 23.40
CA VAL A 77 -19.94 -7.55 24.45
C VAL A 77 -21.16 -8.24 23.88
N TYR A 78 -21.49 -9.43 24.40
CA TYR A 78 -22.59 -10.24 23.92
C TYR A 78 -23.91 -9.83 24.56
N HIS A 79 -24.91 -9.62 23.73
CA HIS A 79 -26.28 -9.30 24.11
C HIS A 79 -27.21 -10.49 23.93
N ASP A 80 -28.38 -10.45 24.58
CA ASP A 80 -29.37 -11.50 24.50
C ASP A 80 -29.98 -11.57 23.08
N GLU A 81 -30.25 -12.78 22.58
CA GLU A 81 -30.81 -13.04 21.24
C GLU A 81 -32.15 -12.31 20.99
N ASN A 82 -32.89 -12.03 22.07
CA ASN A 82 -34.19 -11.37 22.02
C ASN A 82 -34.11 -9.83 22.13
N GLU A 83 -32.93 -9.26 22.24
CA GLU A 83 -32.78 -7.82 22.39
C GLU A 83 -33.06 -7.09 21.07
N ASN A 84 -33.74 -5.94 21.18
CA ASN A 84 -34.10 -5.18 20.00
C ASN A 84 -32.86 -4.48 19.43
N ILE A 85 -32.54 -4.76 18.17
CA ILE A 85 -31.43 -4.11 17.45
C ILE A 85 -31.52 -2.58 17.45
N ASP A 86 -32.76 -2.04 17.43
CA ASP A 86 -32.94 -0.58 17.41
C ASP A 86 -32.60 0.07 18.76
N SER A 87 -32.69 -0.67 19.86
CA SER A 87 -32.20 -0.25 21.16
C SER A 87 -30.66 -0.18 21.15
N LEU A 88 -30.00 -1.19 20.61
CA LEU A 88 -28.54 -1.21 20.50
C LEU A 88 -28.02 -0.10 19.59
N LYS A 89 -28.71 0.20 18.48
CA LYS A 89 -28.33 1.32 17.60
C LYS A 89 -28.32 2.67 18.33
N LYS A 90 -29.22 2.90 19.29
CA LYS A 90 -29.19 4.11 20.11
C LYS A 90 -27.94 4.20 20.98
N LEU A 91 -27.48 3.06 21.50
CA LEU A 91 -26.27 3.01 22.33
C LEU A 91 -24.99 3.32 21.51
N VAL A 92 -25.01 3.10 20.20
CA VAL A 92 -23.91 3.54 19.31
C VAL A 92 -23.90 5.06 19.18
N PHE A 93 -25.08 5.69 19.00
CA PHE A 93 -25.16 7.15 18.95
C PHE A 93 -24.86 7.83 20.29
N GLU A 94 -24.99 7.10 21.40
CA GLU A 94 -24.63 7.55 22.77
C GLU A 94 -23.14 7.28 23.10
N ASP A 95 -22.32 6.85 22.12
CA ASP A 95 -20.91 6.51 22.30
C ASP A 95 -20.64 5.40 23.36
N ILE A 96 -21.63 4.55 23.67
CA ILE A 96 -21.46 3.40 24.58
C ILE A 96 -20.80 2.25 23.86
N TYR A 97 -21.19 2.02 22.60
CA TYR A 97 -20.56 1.07 21.69
C TYR A 97 -20.07 1.77 20.42
N ASP A 98 -18.93 1.34 19.90
CA ASP A 98 -18.39 1.84 18.63
C ASP A 98 -19.01 1.14 17.41
N ALA A 99 -19.51 -0.09 17.60
CA ALA A 99 -20.18 -0.84 16.54
C ALA A 99 -21.11 -1.93 17.11
N ILE A 100 -22.04 -2.40 16.28
CA ILE A 100 -22.91 -3.55 16.56
C ILE A 100 -22.70 -4.57 15.47
N LEU A 101 -22.30 -5.77 15.86
CA LEU A 101 -22.31 -6.95 15.00
C LEU A 101 -23.65 -7.66 15.15
N TYR A 102 -24.48 -7.56 14.12
CA TYR A 102 -25.78 -8.22 14.06
C TYR A 102 -25.72 -9.45 13.15
N ILE A 103 -26.04 -10.60 13.68
CA ILE A 103 -26.06 -11.88 12.98
C ILE A 103 -27.52 -12.39 13.02
N PRO A 104 -28.27 -12.20 11.92
CA PRO A 104 -29.70 -12.55 11.90
C PRO A 104 -29.89 -14.06 11.93
N GLY A 105 -30.89 -14.50 12.69
CA GLY A 105 -31.41 -15.87 12.63
C GLY A 105 -32.07 -16.13 11.28
N THR A 106 -31.50 -17.00 10.46
CA THR A 106 -32.08 -17.39 9.19
C THR A 106 -32.76 -18.76 9.28
N SER A 107 -33.90 -18.93 8.59
CA SER A 107 -34.65 -20.19 8.53
C SER A 107 -33.88 -21.35 7.87
N LEU A 108 -32.70 -21.13 7.33
CA LEU A 108 -31.86 -22.10 6.60
C LEU A 108 -30.61 -22.54 7.38
N ASN A 109 -30.58 -22.42 8.68
CA ASN A 109 -29.55 -22.95 9.59
C ASN A 109 -28.08 -22.59 9.29
N VAL A 110 -27.78 -21.74 8.31
CA VAL A 110 -26.43 -21.25 8.03
C VAL A 110 -26.44 -19.74 7.91
N PRO A 111 -25.87 -19.00 8.86
CA PRO A 111 -25.77 -17.54 8.75
C PRO A 111 -24.82 -17.20 7.61
N VAL A 112 -25.38 -16.68 6.53
CA VAL A 112 -24.60 -16.27 5.34
C VAL A 112 -24.26 -14.80 5.38
N ASN A 113 -25.00 -14.00 6.17
CA ASN A 113 -24.87 -12.55 6.21
C ASN A 113 -24.85 -12.06 7.66
N ALA A 114 -23.78 -11.35 8.02
CA ALA A 114 -23.74 -10.51 9.20
C ALA A 114 -23.74 -9.04 8.78
N LYS A 115 -24.24 -8.16 9.64
CA LYS A 115 -24.27 -6.72 9.41
C LYS A 115 -23.51 -6.03 10.53
N LEU A 116 -22.58 -5.18 10.18
CA LEU A 116 -21.84 -4.36 11.13
C LEU A 116 -22.34 -2.91 11.04
N TYR A 117 -23.00 -2.44 12.09
CA TYR A 117 -23.52 -1.07 12.19
C TYR A 117 -22.56 -0.23 13.03
N SER A 118 -22.19 0.95 12.54
CA SER A 118 -21.36 1.92 13.25
C SER A 118 -21.66 3.31 12.72
N ASP A 119 -21.50 4.32 13.53
CA ASP A 119 -21.54 5.74 13.15
C ASP A 119 -20.18 6.24 12.63
N LYS A 120 -19.10 5.48 12.91
CA LYS A 120 -17.71 5.78 12.53
C LYS A 120 -17.19 4.78 11.48
N GLN A 121 -16.11 5.14 10.83
CA GLN A 121 -15.47 4.24 9.87
C GLN A 121 -14.88 3.00 10.59
N ILE A 122 -15.27 1.84 10.09
CA ILE A 122 -14.79 0.54 10.59
C ILE A 122 -13.47 0.20 9.90
N SER A 123 -12.49 -0.29 10.67
CA SER A 123 -11.23 -0.73 10.10
C SER A 123 -11.41 -2.03 9.28
N MET A 124 -10.65 -2.15 8.19
CA MET A 124 -10.63 -3.40 7.40
C MET A 124 -10.15 -4.59 8.22
N THR A 125 -9.27 -4.36 9.17
CA THR A 125 -8.74 -5.39 10.08
C THR A 125 -9.85 -6.01 10.93
N LEU A 126 -10.72 -5.17 11.53
CA LEU A 126 -11.86 -5.63 12.31
C LEU A 126 -12.86 -6.42 11.44
N SER A 127 -13.22 -5.89 10.27
CA SER A 127 -14.12 -6.58 9.34
C SER A 127 -13.56 -7.93 8.91
N SER A 128 -12.28 -8.01 8.55
CA SER A 128 -11.63 -9.25 8.16
C SER A 128 -11.51 -10.25 9.33
N TYR A 129 -11.29 -9.77 10.55
CA TYR A 129 -11.27 -10.60 11.74
C TYR A 129 -12.64 -11.27 11.97
N ILE A 130 -13.72 -10.48 11.94
CA ILE A 130 -15.09 -10.97 12.10
C ILE A 130 -15.44 -11.99 11.00
N GLU A 131 -15.18 -11.65 9.73
CA GLU A 131 -15.44 -12.51 8.59
C GLU A 131 -14.69 -13.84 8.70
N ASN A 132 -13.40 -13.81 9.00
CA ASN A 132 -12.59 -15.02 9.13
C ASN A 132 -13.02 -15.89 10.31
N THR A 133 -13.40 -15.28 11.43
CA THR A 133 -13.90 -16.02 12.61
C THR A 133 -15.24 -16.67 12.29
N MET A 134 -16.16 -15.95 11.67
CA MET A 134 -17.45 -16.49 11.25
C MET A 134 -17.28 -17.62 10.23
N LYS A 135 -16.43 -17.45 9.24
CA LYS A 135 -16.16 -18.46 8.21
C LYS A 135 -15.63 -19.74 8.85
N LYS A 136 -14.64 -19.66 9.73
CA LYS A 136 -14.08 -20.82 10.43
C LYS A 136 -15.13 -21.57 11.25
N GLU A 137 -16.00 -20.84 11.98
CA GLU A 137 -17.03 -21.46 12.79
C GLU A 137 -18.12 -22.15 11.95
N VAL A 138 -18.54 -21.51 10.84
CA VAL A 138 -19.48 -22.12 9.89
C VAL A 138 -18.88 -23.35 9.23
N GLU A 139 -17.62 -23.29 8.78
CA GLU A 139 -16.92 -24.45 8.20
C GLU A 139 -16.83 -25.59 9.21
N HIS A 140 -16.45 -25.30 10.44
CA HIS A 140 -16.36 -26.27 11.53
C HIS A 140 -17.71 -26.99 11.77
N LYS A 141 -18.79 -26.21 11.87
CA LYS A 141 -20.14 -26.77 12.08
C LYS A 141 -20.65 -27.58 10.88
N LYS A 142 -20.36 -27.15 9.65
CA LYS A 142 -20.70 -27.90 8.44
C LYS A 142 -19.97 -29.23 8.37
N LEU A 143 -18.68 -29.28 8.71
CA LEU A 143 -17.90 -30.50 8.76
C LEU A 143 -18.49 -31.49 9.77
N LEU A 144 -18.78 -31.03 10.98
CA LEU A 144 -19.42 -31.86 12.02
C LEU A 144 -20.77 -32.38 11.56
N ALA A 145 -21.62 -31.55 10.95
CA ALA A 145 -22.92 -31.96 10.43
C ALA A 145 -22.81 -32.98 9.30
N SER A 146 -21.68 -32.97 8.56
CA SER A 146 -21.38 -33.95 7.52
C SER A 146 -20.72 -35.24 8.05
N GLY A 147 -20.54 -35.36 9.37
CA GLY A 147 -19.86 -36.49 10.00
C GLY A 147 -18.34 -36.51 9.78
N ILE A 148 -17.76 -35.38 9.37
CA ILE A 148 -16.32 -35.22 9.14
C ILE A 148 -15.72 -34.52 10.36
N ASP A 149 -14.68 -35.13 10.94
CA ASP A 149 -13.94 -34.49 12.02
C ASP A 149 -13.12 -33.33 11.48
N PRO A 150 -13.36 -32.10 11.98
CA PRO A 150 -12.63 -30.91 11.53
C PRO A 150 -11.11 -30.98 11.75
N ASP A 151 -10.66 -31.75 12.76
CA ASP A 151 -9.23 -31.90 13.04
C ASP A 151 -8.53 -32.77 11.97
N ILE A 152 -9.26 -33.73 11.37
CA ILE A 152 -8.78 -34.50 10.22
C ILE A 152 -8.55 -33.56 9.02
N VAL A 153 -9.50 -32.67 8.73
CA VAL A 153 -9.38 -31.72 7.62
C VAL A 153 -8.24 -30.73 7.86
N LYS A 154 -8.11 -30.25 9.10
CA LYS A 154 -7.03 -29.34 9.49
C LYS A 154 -5.65 -29.99 9.39
N SER A 155 -5.53 -31.27 9.76
CA SER A 155 -4.27 -32.03 9.64
C SER A 155 -3.94 -32.38 8.17
N ALA A 156 -4.96 -32.55 7.32
CA ALA A 156 -4.78 -32.80 5.89
C ALA A 156 -4.37 -31.52 5.11
N ASN A 157 -4.61 -30.35 5.68
CA ASN A 157 -4.22 -29.07 5.06
C ASN A 157 -2.70 -28.84 5.24
N THR A 158 -1.95 -29.32 4.27
CA THR A 158 -0.47 -29.21 4.27
C THR A 158 -0.06 -27.96 3.52
N ASN A 159 0.60 -27.03 4.21
CA ASN A 159 1.25 -25.90 3.59
C ASN A 159 2.54 -26.36 2.90
N ILE A 160 2.54 -26.39 1.58
CA ILE A 160 3.73 -26.72 0.78
C ILE A 160 4.42 -25.40 0.42
N ASN A 161 5.58 -25.15 1.03
CA ASN A 161 6.45 -24.06 0.66
C ASN A 161 7.39 -24.48 -0.47
N VAL A 162 7.22 -23.89 -1.65
CA VAL A 162 8.13 -24.08 -2.77
C VAL A 162 9.22 -23.02 -2.70
N THR A 163 10.44 -23.41 -2.40
CA THR A 163 11.60 -22.53 -2.42
C THR A 163 12.22 -22.52 -3.81
N ASN A 164 12.31 -21.35 -4.43
CA ASN A 164 12.98 -21.19 -5.71
C ASN A 164 14.50 -21.14 -5.50
N ILE A 165 15.20 -22.18 -5.97
CA ILE A 165 16.65 -22.25 -5.94
C ILE A 165 17.16 -22.07 -7.38
N ARG A 166 17.98 -21.05 -7.63
CA ARG A 166 18.68 -20.90 -8.89
C ARG A 166 20.01 -21.63 -8.82
N MET A 167 20.24 -22.50 -9.78
CA MET A 167 21.55 -23.13 -9.98
C MET A 167 22.34 -22.30 -10.99
N ASP A 168 23.52 -21.86 -10.59
CA ASP A 168 24.47 -21.25 -11.52
C ASP A 168 25.33 -22.34 -12.18
N SER A 169 25.99 -22.01 -13.29
CA SER A 169 26.84 -22.91 -14.05
C SER A 169 27.98 -23.55 -13.22
N GLU A 170 28.28 -23.02 -12.04
CA GLU A 170 29.22 -23.55 -11.06
C GLU A 170 28.58 -24.42 -9.95
N ASN A 171 27.32 -24.86 -10.09
CA ASN A 171 26.57 -25.63 -9.09
C ASN A 171 26.43 -24.96 -7.70
N LYS A 172 26.53 -23.64 -7.62
CA LYS A 172 26.23 -22.92 -6.39
C LYS A 172 24.74 -22.70 -6.27
N GLU A 173 24.18 -23.19 -5.18
CA GLU A 173 22.76 -23.01 -4.84
C GLU A 173 22.57 -21.65 -4.14
N GLU A 174 21.81 -20.75 -4.75
CA GLU A 174 21.42 -19.48 -4.14
C GLU A 174 19.90 -19.46 -3.87
N THR A 175 19.54 -19.33 -2.60
CA THR A 175 18.14 -19.14 -2.21
C THR A 175 17.71 -17.74 -2.62
N ARG A 176 16.75 -17.64 -3.53
CA ARG A 176 16.20 -16.35 -3.97
C ARG A 176 14.91 -16.02 -3.24
N TYR A 177 14.89 -14.83 -2.70
CA TYR A 177 13.69 -14.19 -2.17
C TYR A 177 13.02 -13.41 -3.30
N THR A 178 12.28 -14.11 -4.18
CA THR A 178 11.63 -13.54 -5.37
C THR A 178 10.76 -12.33 -5.06
N GLU A 179 10.13 -12.30 -3.91
CA GLU A 179 9.30 -11.17 -3.46
C GLU A 179 10.14 -9.93 -3.18
N LEU A 180 11.26 -10.08 -2.46
CA LEU A 180 12.18 -8.97 -2.16
C LEU A 180 12.84 -8.44 -3.43
N GLU A 181 13.29 -9.33 -4.33
CA GLU A 181 13.86 -8.94 -5.61
C GLU A 181 12.87 -8.15 -6.47
N SER A 182 11.60 -8.57 -6.48
CA SER A 182 10.52 -7.88 -7.21
C SER A 182 10.26 -6.49 -6.65
N ILE A 183 10.23 -6.33 -5.33
CA ILE A 183 10.04 -5.02 -4.67
C ILE A 183 11.23 -4.10 -4.98
N ILE A 184 12.46 -4.61 -4.85
CA ILE A 184 13.67 -3.83 -5.16
C ILE A 184 13.68 -3.44 -6.64
N GLY A 185 13.35 -4.37 -7.54
CA GLY A 185 13.25 -4.11 -8.97
C GLY A 185 12.23 -3.03 -9.31
N PHE A 186 11.06 -3.06 -8.68
CA PHE A 186 10.02 -2.05 -8.84
C PHE A 186 10.49 -0.66 -8.37
N VAL A 187 11.11 -0.60 -7.17
CA VAL A 187 11.65 0.67 -6.63
C VAL A 187 12.72 1.25 -7.54
N LEU A 188 13.65 0.42 -8.03
CA LEU A 188 14.70 0.86 -8.96
C LEU A 188 14.13 1.35 -10.28
N ALA A 189 13.17 0.62 -10.87
CA ALA A 189 12.50 1.02 -12.10
C ALA A 189 11.78 2.38 -11.92
N PHE A 190 11.13 2.57 -10.79
CA PHE A 190 10.47 3.84 -10.47
C PHE A 190 11.47 5.00 -10.33
N VAL A 191 12.58 4.78 -9.64
CA VAL A 191 13.65 5.80 -9.49
C VAL A 191 14.21 6.19 -10.86
N ILE A 192 14.48 5.21 -11.73
CA ILE A 192 14.96 5.47 -13.09
C ILE A 192 13.94 6.27 -13.90
N TYR A 193 12.68 5.84 -13.89
CA TYR A 193 11.59 6.54 -14.58
C TYR A 193 11.46 8.00 -14.12
N PHE A 194 11.45 8.20 -12.82
CA PHE A 194 11.33 9.52 -12.22
C PHE A 194 12.52 10.43 -12.56
N SER A 195 13.74 9.87 -12.54
CA SER A 195 14.95 10.59 -12.93
C SER A 195 14.86 11.04 -14.39
N ILE A 196 14.47 10.17 -15.31
CA ILE A 196 14.29 10.52 -16.73
C ILE A 196 13.25 11.63 -16.89
N PHE A 197 12.13 11.55 -16.16
CA PHE A 197 11.07 12.56 -16.18
C PHE A 197 11.57 13.94 -15.69
N LEU A 198 12.31 13.96 -14.58
CA LEU A 198 12.90 15.20 -14.03
C LEU A 198 13.90 15.83 -15.01
N PHE A 199 14.81 15.02 -15.58
CA PHE A 199 15.80 15.54 -16.52
C PHE A 199 15.16 16.07 -17.80
N SER A 200 14.17 15.35 -18.34
CA SER A 200 13.43 15.79 -19.51
C SER A 200 12.69 17.11 -19.28
N SER A 201 12.04 17.26 -18.12
CA SER A 201 11.35 18.49 -17.72
C SER A 201 12.32 19.67 -17.60
N GLN A 202 13.52 19.42 -17.10
CA GLN A 202 14.54 20.48 -16.97
C GLN A 202 15.10 20.93 -18.33
N VAL A 203 15.35 19.98 -19.24
CA VAL A 203 15.76 20.32 -20.61
C VAL A 203 14.69 21.17 -21.27
N LEU A 204 13.42 20.77 -21.16
CA LEU A 204 12.30 21.52 -21.73
C LEU A 204 12.23 22.95 -21.16
N ARG A 205 12.33 23.13 -19.84
CA ARG A 205 12.35 24.46 -19.20
C ARG A 205 13.51 25.31 -19.69
N SER A 206 14.71 24.74 -19.83
CA SER A 206 15.89 25.45 -20.34
C SER A 206 15.64 26.00 -21.75
N VAL A 207 15.02 25.20 -22.63
CA VAL A 207 14.68 25.63 -23.99
C VAL A 207 13.61 26.72 -24.00
N ILE A 208 12.57 26.57 -23.15
CA ILE A 208 11.49 27.56 -23.04
C ILE A 208 12.03 28.91 -22.57
N VAL A 209 12.83 28.93 -21.50
CA VAL A 209 13.42 30.16 -20.95
C VAL A 209 14.28 30.89 -21.98
N GLU A 210 15.11 30.18 -22.72
CA GLU A 210 15.94 30.82 -23.77
C GLU A 210 15.09 31.34 -24.94
N LYS A 211 14.05 30.64 -25.34
CA LYS A 211 13.14 31.10 -26.40
C LYS A 211 12.38 32.36 -25.96
N THR A 212 11.90 32.36 -24.69
CA THR A 212 11.15 33.49 -24.13
C THR A 212 12.03 34.74 -23.99
N ASN A 213 13.26 34.56 -23.58
CA ASN A 213 14.21 35.69 -23.39
C ASN A 213 14.90 36.14 -24.70
N ARG A 214 14.51 35.61 -25.86
CA ARG A 214 15.14 35.90 -27.18
C ARG A 214 16.65 35.66 -27.25
N ILE A 215 17.21 34.96 -26.28
CA ILE A 215 18.64 34.62 -26.24
C ILE A 215 18.99 33.69 -27.41
N VAL A 216 18.04 32.88 -27.85
CA VAL A 216 18.18 31.98 -29.01
C VAL A 216 18.57 32.78 -30.27
N GLU A 217 17.95 33.92 -30.52
CA GLU A 217 18.22 34.75 -31.70
C GLU A 217 19.69 35.23 -31.76
N VAL A 218 20.24 35.58 -30.61
CA VAL A 218 21.64 35.99 -30.49
C VAL A 218 22.60 34.80 -30.61
N ILE A 219 22.26 33.67 -30.05
CA ILE A 219 23.15 32.50 -30.06
C ILE A 219 23.15 31.82 -31.45
N ILE A 220 22.01 31.73 -32.15
CA ILE A 220 21.92 31.13 -33.49
C ILE A 220 22.78 31.93 -34.53
N SER A 221 22.98 33.20 -34.31
CA SER A 221 23.91 33.97 -35.17
C SER A 221 25.36 33.49 -35.06
N SER A 222 25.71 32.84 -33.97
CA SER A 222 27.10 32.44 -33.65
C SER A 222 27.33 30.91 -33.64
N VAL A 223 26.28 30.09 -33.43
CA VAL A 223 26.37 28.64 -33.28
C VAL A 223 25.21 27.93 -34.02
N LYS A 224 25.51 26.81 -34.68
CA LYS A 224 24.45 26.04 -35.35
C LYS A 224 23.41 25.54 -34.37
N PRO A 225 22.09 25.59 -34.69
CA PRO A 225 21.01 25.12 -33.80
C PRO A 225 21.21 23.68 -33.30
N PHE A 226 21.73 22.80 -34.12
CA PHE A 226 22.05 21.42 -33.77
C PHE A 226 23.12 21.32 -32.70
N GLU A 227 24.22 22.09 -32.81
CA GLU A 227 25.32 22.13 -31.81
C GLU A 227 24.83 22.67 -30.48
N LEU A 228 23.91 23.64 -30.49
CA LEU A 228 23.29 24.18 -29.28
C LEU A 228 22.44 23.13 -28.57
N MET A 229 21.56 22.45 -29.29
CA MET A 229 20.68 21.43 -28.72
C MET A 229 21.45 20.21 -28.20
N MET A 230 22.42 19.72 -28.98
CA MET A 230 23.28 18.62 -28.55
C MET A 230 24.11 18.99 -27.32
N GLY A 231 24.66 20.20 -27.27
CA GLY A 231 25.40 20.70 -26.12
C GLY A 231 24.57 20.76 -24.85
N LYS A 232 23.28 21.12 -24.97
CA LYS A 232 22.33 21.11 -23.86
C LYS A 232 21.98 19.71 -23.41
N ILE A 233 21.65 18.82 -24.33
CA ILE A 233 21.29 17.43 -23.98
C ILE A 233 22.44 16.75 -23.26
N ILE A 234 23.67 16.84 -23.82
CA ILE A 234 24.85 16.21 -23.24
C ILE A 234 25.23 16.90 -21.92
N GLY A 235 25.21 18.23 -21.85
CA GLY A 235 25.53 18.98 -20.63
C GLY A 235 24.53 18.76 -19.50
N ASN A 236 23.31 18.32 -19.84
CA ASN A 236 22.29 17.94 -18.86
C ASN A 236 22.33 16.49 -18.42
N ALA A 237 22.91 15.61 -19.26
CA ALA A 237 23.03 14.18 -19.00
C ALA A 237 24.28 13.82 -18.18
N LEU A 238 25.27 14.74 -18.14
CA LEU A 238 26.49 14.63 -17.32
C LEU A 238 26.27 15.08 -15.89
#